data_2723f2b95b343c00ac3bc8697c572d1f
#
_entry.id   2723f2b95b343c00ac3bc8697c572d1f
#
_cell.length_a   1.000
_cell.length_b   1.000
_cell.length_c   1.000
_cell.angle_alpha   90.00
_cell.angle_beta   90.00
_cell.angle_gamma   90.00
#
_symmetry.space_group_name_H-M   'P 1'
#
loop_
_entity.id
_entity.type
_entity.pdbx_description
1 polymer ?
#
loop_
_entity_poly.entity_id
_entity_poly.type
_entity_poly.pdbx_seq_one_letter_code
_entity_poly.pdbx_strand_id
1 'polypeptide(L)'
;METRRHQFCTKSPRRWRRXCLPAAAAVVLTAGLPALSAAAQRCPGAADPVELKFQTFSGEASYRTGHSRGDLQRIQRRHGGPGSAGGWYPLGLTLTEFKMDMRLNVKIYPLSRSGFCAVPETLDIRLSYPNFTVYIDRRYRRGTCEYRAIRDHEDQHVAVYRQELERFDPWFRKRLVAIIQHLKPVAVTDPXRAATLVQARIKNKVAPLLRKVQDATDSANARVDTPSNYRLIHSRCRNWKK
;
A
#
# COMPACT_ATOMS: atom_id res chain seq x y z
N MET A 1 -9.74 26.94 -10.26
CA MET A 1 -10.40 26.88 -8.93
C MET A 1 -11.87 26.74 -9.16
N GLU A 2 -12.37 25.54 -9.25
CA GLU A 2 -13.81 25.30 -9.47
C GLU A 2 -14.22 24.04 -8.75
N THR A 3 -14.90 24.24 -7.62
CA THR A 3 -15.44 23.17 -6.77
C THR A 3 -16.80 22.75 -7.29
N ARG A 4 -16.93 21.56 -7.85
CA ARG A 4 -18.24 20.98 -8.18
C ARG A 4 -18.90 20.42 -6.90
N ARG A 5 -20.01 21.07 -6.51
CA ARG A 5 -20.91 20.55 -5.47
C ARG A 5 -21.87 19.54 -6.10
N HIS A 6 -21.89 18.33 -5.58
CA HIS A 6 -22.94 17.37 -5.90
C HIS A 6 -24.16 17.62 -5.01
N GLN A 7 -25.27 18.03 -5.61
CA GLN A 7 -26.55 18.16 -4.92
C GLN A 7 -27.26 16.80 -4.87
N PHE A 8 -27.54 16.33 -3.65
CA PHE A 8 -28.41 15.19 -3.43
C PHE A 8 -29.88 15.68 -3.42
N CYS A 9 -30.68 15.15 -4.34
CA CYS A 9 -32.10 15.44 -4.40
C CYS A 9 -32.87 14.42 -3.55
N THR A 10 -33.48 14.88 -2.45
CA THR A 10 -34.35 14.05 -1.63
C THR A 10 -35.77 14.16 -2.11
N LYS A 11 -36.37 13.06 -2.58
CA LYS A 11 -37.79 13.00 -2.93
C LYS A 11 -38.63 12.74 -1.69
N SER A 12 -39.60 13.62 -1.46
CA SER A 12 -40.61 13.54 -0.40
C SER A 12 -41.69 12.50 -0.73
N PRO A 13 -42.16 11.71 0.24
CA PRO A 13 -43.25 10.75 -0.03
C PRO A 13 -44.65 11.39 0.06
N ARG A 14 -45.48 11.10 -0.93
CA ARG A 14 -46.88 11.51 -0.95
C ARG A 14 -47.71 10.69 0.04
N ARG A 15 -48.59 11.38 0.77
CA ARG A 15 -49.58 10.79 1.68
C ARG A 15 -50.67 10.03 0.92
N TRP A 16 -50.93 8.77 1.32
CA TRP A 16 -52.11 8.01 0.87
C TRP A 16 -53.07 7.84 2.04
N ARG A 17 -54.38 8.08 1.77
CA ARG A 17 -55.49 7.98 2.73
C ARG A 17 -55.86 6.51 2.99
N ARG A 18 -56.20 6.27 4.27
CA ARG A 18 -56.57 4.95 4.81
C ARG A 18 -57.98 4.56 4.45
N UNK A 19 -58.28 3.42 3.97
CA UNK A 19 -59.36 3.02 3.94
C UNK A 19 -59.42 1.97 4.76
N CYS A 20 -60.25 1.92 5.59
CA CYS A 20 -60.52 0.83 6.49
C CYS A 20 -61.56 -0.14 5.90
N LEU A 21 -61.18 -1.38 5.73
CA LEU A 21 -62.12 -2.50 5.48
C LEU A 21 -62.04 -3.46 6.67
N PRO A 22 -63.17 -4.06 7.10
CA PRO A 22 -63.16 -4.92 8.27
C PRO A 22 -62.51 -6.29 8.02
N ALA A 23 -61.69 -6.72 8.93
CA ALA A 23 -61.00 -8.00 8.89
C ALA A 23 -61.91 -9.16 9.31
N ALA A 24 -62.10 -10.11 8.40
CA ALA A 24 -62.59 -11.43 8.79
C ALA A 24 -61.42 -12.26 9.30
N ALA A 25 -61.47 -12.62 10.56
CA ALA A 25 -60.45 -13.43 11.20
C ALA A 25 -60.54 -14.90 10.77
N ALA A 26 -59.68 -15.29 9.83
CA ALA A 26 -59.45 -16.72 9.54
C ALA A 26 -58.30 -17.20 10.44
N VAL A 27 -58.62 -18.05 11.42
CA VAL A 27 -57.65 -18.73 12.26
C VAL A 27 -56.99 -19.84 11.43
N VAL A 28 -55.82 -19.54 10.88
CA VAL A 28 -54.96 -20.58 10.25
C VAL A 28 -54.08 -21.17 11.33
N LEU A 29 -54.36 -22.38 11.74
CA LEU A 29 -53.50 -23.21 12.58
C LEU A 29 -52.31 -23.63 11.71
N THR A 30 -51.25 -22.80 11.70
CA THR A 30 -49.95 -23.21 11.15
C THR A 30 -49.26 -24.11 12.15
N ALA A 31 -49.21 -25.43 11.83
CA ALA A 31 -48.30 -26.35 12.51
C ALA A 31 -46.89 -25.90 12.25
N GLY A 32 -46.29 -25.20 13.21
CA GLY A 32 -44.92 -24.73 13.13
C GLY A 32 -43.94 -25.92 13.10
N LEU A 33 -43.45 -26.22 11.90
CA LEU A 33 -42.30 -27.10 11.78
C LEU A 33 -41.13 -26.38 12.48
N PRO A 34 -40.42 -27.03 13.44
CA PRO A 34 -39.25 -26.42 14.03
C PRO A 34 -38.25 -26.17 12.92
N ALA A 35 -37.99 -24.89 12.65
CA ALA A 35 -36.88 -24.50 11.80
C ALA A 35 -35.63 -25.03 12.50
N LEU A 36 -35.09 -26.14 12.02
CA LEU A 36 -33.76 -26.57 12.36
C LEU A 36 -32.79 -25.45 11.96
N SER A 37 -32.53 -24.60 12.92
CA SER A 37 -31.47 -23.59 12.76
C SER A 37 -30.19 -24.34 12.44
N ALA A 38 -29.81 -24.38 11.17
CA ALA A 38 -28.51 -24.87 10.75
C ALA A 38 -27.50 -23.89 11.39
N ALA A 39 -27.06 -24.23 12.60
CA ALA A 39 -25.99 -23.48 13.25
C ALA A 39 -24.83 -23.45 12.26
N ALA A 40 -24.56 -22.26 11.73
CA ALA A 40 -23.47 -22.06 10.81
C ALA A 40 -22.20 -22.59 11.48
N GLN A 41 -21.64 -23.63 10.89
CA GLN A 41 -20.51 -24.34 11.48
C GLN A 41 -19.31 -23.37 11.51
N ARG A 42 -18.92 -23.01 12.71
CA ARG A 42 -17.82 -22.07 12.92
C ARG A 42 -16.50 -22.80 12.74
N CYS A 43 -15.59 -22.14 12.09
CA CYS A 43 -14.22 -22.64 12.00
C CYS A 43 -13.63 -22.83 13.39
N PRO A 44 -12.90 -23.91 13.64
CA PRO A 44 -12.15 -24.03 14.89
C PRO A 44 -11.19 -22.87 15.03
N GLY A 45 -10.96 -22.43 16.24
CA GLY A 45 -9.92 -21.44 16.51
C GLY A 45 -8.55 -21.98 16.09
N ALA A 46 -7.63 -21.09 15.81
CA ALA A 46 -6.24 -21.50 15.58
C ALA A 46 -5.72 -22.13 16.88
N ALA A 47 -5.35 -23.39 16.81
CA ALA A 47 -4.80 -24.11 17.98
C ALA A 47 -3.38 -23.61 18.28
N ASP A 48 -2.64 -23.24 17.24
CA ASP A 48 -1.24 -22.82 17.34
C ASP A 48 -1.09 -21.37 16.87
N PRO A 49 -0.18 -20.62 17.47
CA PRO A 49 0.13 -19.25 16.98
C PRO A 49 0.75 -19.32 15.58
N VAL A 50 0.44 -18.34 14.75
CA VAL A 50 1.01 -18.23 13.41
C VAL A 50 2.51 -17.94 13.53
N GLU A 51 3.35 -18.73 12.86
CA GLU A 51 4.78 -18.45 12.78
C GLU A 51 4.98 -17.25 11.83
N LEU A 52 5.37 -16.11 12.41
CA LEU A 52 5.55 -14.86 11.65
C LEU A 52 7.04 -14.57 11.47
N LYS A 53 7.48 -14.48 10.21
CA LYS A 53 8.79 -13.93 9.82
C LYS A 53 8.56 -12.56 9.16
N PHE A 54 9.25 -11.56 9.66
CA PHE A 54 9.16 -10.20 9.09
C PHE A 54 10.58 -9.64 8.94
N GLN A 55 10.85 -9.06 7.76
CA GLN A 55 12.15 -8.44 7.48
C GLN A 55 12.01 -7.25 6.56
N THR A 56 12.95 -6.33 6.65
CA THR A 56 13.08 -5.21 5.73
C THR A 56 14.36 -5.37 4.92
N PHE A 57 14.38 -4.80 3.71
CA PHE A 57 15.54 -4.88 2.82
C PHE A 57 15.61 -3.63 1.94
N SER A 58 16.81 -3.09 1.79
CA SER A 58 17.09 -2.05 0.79
C SER A 58 18.30 -2.45 -0.05
N GLY A 59 18.13 -2.39 -1.36
CA GLY A 59 19.18 -2.76 -2.32
C GLY A 59 20.15 -1.63 -2.62
N GLU A 60 20.99 -1.86 -3.62
CA GLU A 60 22.04 -0.92 -4.00
C GLU A 60 21.55 0.13 -5.02
N ALA A 61 22.26 1.25 -5.05
CA ALA A 61 21.99 2.31 -6.03
C ALA A 61 22.84 2.10 -7.29
N SER A 62 22.22 2.20 -8.44
CA SER A 62 22.88 2.19 -9.75
C SER A 62 22.75 3.56 -10.42
N TYR A 63 23.82 4.04 -11.04
CA TYR A 63 23.91 5.40 -11.59
C TYR A 63 23.87 5.39 -13.12
N ARG A 64 22.95 6.16 -13.70
CA ARG A 64 22.70 6.28 -15.14
C ARG A 64 23.02 7.71 -15.59
N THR A 65 24.02 7.89 -16.46
CA THR A 65 24.49 9.20 -16.91
C THR A 65 24.26 9.47 -18.42
N GLY A 66 23.56 8.57 -19.11
CA GLY A 66 23.32 8.71 -20.56
C GLY A 66 22.07 9.49 -20.95
N HIS A 67 21.30 9.99 -19.98
CA HIS A 67 19.99 10.59 -20.22
C HIS A 67 20.09 12.10 -20.30
N SER A 68 19.37 12.69 -21.27
CA SER A 68 19.25 14.15 -21.37
C SER A 68 18.23 14.70 -20.38
N ARG A 69 18.22 16.00 -20.17
CA ARG A 69 17.21 16.71 -19.37
C ARG A 69 15.78 16.31 -19.78
N GLY A 70 15.51 16.27 -21.09
CA GLY A 70 14.19 15.90 -21.60
C GLY A 70 13.83 14.44 -21.29
N ASP A 71 14.84 13.54 -21.29
CA ASP A 71 14.62 12.15 -20.89
C ASP A 71 14.24 12.06 -19.41
N LEU A 72 14.96 12.79 -18.56
CA LEU A 72 14.67 12.81 -17.11
C LEU A 72 13.26 13.31 -16.85
N GLN A 73 12.82 14.37 -17.56
CA GLN A 73 11.45 14.85 -17.44
C GLN A 73 10.42 13.81 -17.85
N ARG A 74 10.67 13.08 -18.96
CA ARG A 74 9.76 12.04 -19.41
C ARG A 74 9.67 10.88 -18.38
N ILE A 75 10.81 10.52 -17.82
CA ILE A 75 10.88 9.49 -16.77
C ILE A 75 10.10 9.95 -15.52
N GLN A 76 10.37 11.18 -15.05
CA GLN A 76 9.69 11.75 -13.88
C GLN A 76 8.17 11.76 -14.06
N ARG A 77 7.67 12.21 -15.22
CA ARG A 77 6.22 12.24 -15.50
C ARG A 77 5.60 10.84 -15.49
N ARG A 78 6.30 9.84 -16.06
CA ARG A 78 5.81 8.44 -16.07
C ARG A 78 5.67 7.85 -14.65
N HIS A 79 6.47 8.33 -13.71
CA HIS A 79 6.44 7.87 -12.32
C HIS A 79 5.65 8.81 -11.39
N GLY A 80 4.77 9.66 -11.95
CA GLY A 80 3.87 10.50 -11.17
C GLY A 80 4.51 11.72 -10.52
N GLY A 81 5.75 12.03 -10.88
CA GLY A 81 6.41 13.23 -10.36
C GLY A 81 5.79 14.51 -10.88
N PRO A 82 5.99 15.63 -10.20
CA PRO A 82 5.44 16.91 -10.63
C PRO A 82 5.97 17.27 -12.03
N GLY A 83 5.10 17.77 -12.87
CA GLY A 83 5.51 18.31 -14.15
C GLY A 83 6.40 19.53 -13.98
N SER A 84 7.08 19.93 -15.06
CA SER A 84 7.99 21.09 -15.08
C SER A 84 7.25 22.43 -15.02
N ALA A 85 6.34 22.57 -14.06
CA ALA A 85 5.68 23.86 -13.83
C ALA A 85 6.74 24.89 -13.39
N GLY A 86 6.71 26.06 -14.01
CA GLY A 86 7.63 27.15 -13.67
C GLY A 86 9.04 27.00 -14.23
N GLY A 87 9.24 26.17 -15.25
CA GLY A 87 10.54 26.06 -15.93
C GLY A 87 11.61 25.26 -15.18
N TRP A 88 11.24 24.58 -14.10
CA TRP A 88 12.15 23.71 -13.35
C TRP A 88 12.37 22.38 -14.08
N TYR A 89 13.61 21.96 -14.14
CA TYR A 89 14.01 20.72 -14.82
C TYR A 89 14.87 19.88 -13.87
N PRO A 90 14.63 18.58 -13.79
CA PRO A 90 15.48 17.74 -12.97
C PRO A 90 16.89 17.65 -13.57
N LEU A 91 17.90 17.89 -12.75
CA LEU A 91 19.31 17.66 -13.09
C LEU A 91 19.73 16.25 -12.74
N GLY A 92 19.04 15.67 -11.75
CA GLY A 92 19.11 14.28 -11.36
C GLY A 92 17.71 13.76 -11.08
N LEU A 93 17.58 12.48 -10.83
CA LEU A 93 16.30 11.83 -10.49
C LEU A 93 16.58 10.48 -9.86
N THR A 94 16.09 10.27 -8.66
CA THR A 94 16.18 8.98 -7.97
C THR A 94 14.84 8.25 -8.08
N LEU A 95 14.87 7.02 -8.59
CA LEU A 95 13.69 6.14 -8.68
C LEU A 95 13.90 4.87 -7.90
N THR A 96 12.86 4.45 -7.22
CA THR A 96 12.76 3.16 -6.55
C THR A 96 11.30 2.74 -6.47
N GLU A 97 11.06 1.51 -6.07
CA GLU A 97 9.71 0.97 -5.88
C GLU A 97 9.60 0.34 -4.49
N PHE A 98 8.59 0.75 -3.73
CA PHE A 98 8.28 0.11 -2.44
C PHE A 98 7.52 -1.19 -2.69
N LYS A 99 8.04 -2.30 -2.18
CA LYS A 99 7.45 -3.64 -2.39
C LYS A 99 7.14 -4.32 -1.07
N MET A 100 6.04 -5.07 -1.09
CA MET A 100 5.74 -6.06 -0.04
C MET A 100 5.63 -7.43 -0.69
N ASP A 101 6.56 -8.30 -0.38
CA ASP A 101 6.48 -9.72 -0.73
C ASP A 101 5.85 -10.48 0.43
N MET A 102 4.99 -11.45 0.10
CA MET A 102 4.27 -12.23 1.11
C MET A 102 4.23 -13.70 0.69
N ARG A 103 4.71 -14.57 1.57
CA ARG A 103 4.56 -16.03 1.45
C ARG A 103 3.72 -16.50 2.62
N LEU A 104 2.75 -17.37 2.35
CA LEU A 104 1.77 -17.81 3.32
C LEU A 104 1.50 -19.29 3.16
N ASN A 105 1.61 -20.05 4.25
CA ASN A 105 1.09 -21.42 4.33
C ASN A 105 -0.15 -21.43 5.21
N VAL A 106 -1.13 -22.25 4.83
CA VAL A 106 -2.39 -22.42 5.56
C VAL A 106 -2.65 -23.88 5.87
N LYS A 107 -3.15 -24.17 7.06
CA LYS A 107 -3.73 -25.47 7.40
C LYS A 107 -5.20 -25.47 7.00
N ILE A 108 -5.64 -26.59 6.44
CA ILE A 108 -7.03 -26.76 6.00
C ILE A 108 -7.68 -27.81 6.89
N TYR A 109 -8.80 -27.46 7.51
CA TYR A 109 -9.60 -28.36 8.33
C TYR A 109 -10.95 -28.58 7.64
N PRO A 110 -11.37 -29.85 7.44
CA PRO A 110 -12.70 -30.07 6.89
C PRO A 110 -13.79 -29.68 7.90
N LEU A 111 -14.88 -29.13 7.37
CA LEU A 111 -16.12 -28.90 8.12
C LEU A 111 -17.13 -29.97 7.72
N SER A 112 -17.98 -30.37 8.64
CA SER A 112 -19.06 -31.26 8.25
C SER A 112 -19.99 -30.56 7.27
N ARG A 113 -20.47 -31.24 6.22
CA ARG A 113 -21.34 -30.73 5.14
C ARG A 113 -20.64 -29.75 4.16
N SER A 114 -19.65 -30.25 3.45
CA SER A 114 -19.05 -29.57 2.27
C SER A 114 -18.46 -28.15 2.51
N GLY A 115 -17.43 -28.07 3.28
CA GLY A 115 -16.68 -26.83 3.46
C GLY A 115 -15.38 -27.10 4.20
N PHE A 116 -14.54 -26.10 4.21
CA PHE A 116 -13.23 -26.17 4.87
C PHE A 116 -12.96 -24.87 5.62
N CYS A 117 -12.13 -24.98 6.65
CA CYS A 117 -11.58 -23.81 7.34
C CYS A 117 -10.10 -23.68 7.00
N ALA A 118 -9.70 -22.52 6.55
CA ALA A 118 -8.30 -22.18 6.32
C ALA A 118 -7.78 -21.35 7.50
N VAL A 119 -6.71 -21.82 8.10
CA VAL A 119 -6.04 -21.16 9.23
C VAL A 119 -4.60 -20.88 8.80
N PRO A 120 -4.11 -19.65 8.91
CA PRO A 120 -2.70 -19.36 8.58
C PRO A 120 -1.79 -20.12 9.55
N GLU A 121 -0.74 -20.73 9.01
CA GLU A 121 0.27 -21.49 9.77
C GLU A 121 1.59 -20.74 9.81
N THR A 122 2.12 -20.38 8.63
CA THR A 122 3.34 -19.58 8.54
C THR A 122 3.10 -18.37 7.65
N LEU A 123 3.69 -17.24 8.02
CA LEU A 123 3.61 -16.01 7.25
C LEU A 123 4.99 -15.34 7.19
N ASP A 124 5.53 -15.21 5.99
CA ASP A 124 6.78 -14.49 5.76
C ASP A 124 6.45 -13.21 4.98
N ILE A 125 6.77 -12.07 5.55
CA ILE A 125 6.58 -10.75 4.92
C ILE A 125 7.91 -10.02 4.84
N ARG A 126 8.22 -9.53 3.63
CA ARG A 126 9.37 -8.66 3.39
C ARG A 126 8.89 -7.33 2.83
N LEU A 127 9.29 -6.23 3.48
CA LEU A 127 9.15 -4.88 2.91
C LEU A 127 10.49 -4.46 2.33
N SER A 128 10.47 -3.88 1.13
CA SER A 128 11.74 -3.56 0.49
C SER A 128 11.66 -2.38 -0.48
N TYR A 129 12.82 -1.76 -0.67
CA TYR A 129 13.21 -0.99 -1.84
C TYR A 129 14.28 -1.83 -2.54
N PRO A 130 13.93 -2.72 -3.47
CA PRO A 130 14.87 -3.74 -3.97
C PRO A 130 16.05 -3.17 -4.75
N ASN A 131 15.90 -1.99 -5.32
CA ASN A 131 16.99 -1.30 -6.03
C ASN A 131 16.67 0.20 -6.12
N PHE A 132 17.72 0.99 -6.37
CA PHE A 132 17.58 2.42 -6.67
C PHE A 132 18.23 2.68 -8.03
N THR A 133 17.56 3.45 -8.89
CA THR A 133 18.16 3.94 -10.12
C THR A 133 18.31 5.46 -10.00
N VAL A 134 19.54 5.91 -9.98
CA VAL A 134 19.89 7.32 -9.88
C VAL A 134 20.31 7.81 -11.28
N TYR A 135 19.53 8.72 -11.84
CA TYR A 135 19.83 9.35 -13.11
C TYR A 135 20.51 10.68 -12.87
N ILE A 136 21.52 11.01 -13.70
CA ILE A 136 22.20 12.30 -13.70
C ILE A 136 22.25 12.79 -15.16
N ASP A 137 21.85 14.06 -15.39
CA ASP A 137 21.82 14.65 -16.72
C ASP A 137 23.19 14.52 -17.40
N ARG A 138 23.21 13.96 -18.62
CA ARG A 138 24.42 13.66 -19.40
C ARG A 138 25.34 14.87 -19.65
N ARG A 139 24.83 16.10 -19.49
CA ARG A 139 25.65 17.32 -19.62
C ARG A 139 26.70 17.43 -18.51
N TYR A 140 26.48 16.77 -17.38
CA TYR A 140 27.39 16.80 -16.23
C TYR A 140 28.19 15.50 -16.23
N ARG A 141 29.45 15.58 -16.66
CA ARG A 141 30.33 14.41 -16.80
C ARG A 141 30.87 13.96 -15.43
N ARG A 142 31.06 12.66 -15.27
CA ARG A 142 31.72 12.11 -14.06
C ARG A 142 33.03 12.84 -13.81
N GLY A 143 33.33 13.11 -12.55
CA GLY A 143 34.53 13.81 -12.12
C GLY A 143 34.38 15.34 -12.01
N THR A 144 33.32 15.92 -12.61
CA THR A 144 33.10 17.37 -12.46
C THR A 144 32.47 17.70 -11.10
N CYS A 145 32.61 18.94 -10.68
CA CYS A 145 32.01 19.46 -9.44
C CYS A 145 30.48 19.27 -9.50
N GLU A 146 29.87 19.70 -10.61
CA GLU A 146 28.40 19.68 -10.80
C GLU A 146 27.87 18.23 -10.75
N TYR A 147 28.59 17.28 -11.35
CA TYR A 147 28.23 15.87 -11.28
C TYR A 147 28.20 15.40 -9.81
N ARG A 148 29.24 15.71 -9.05
CA ARG A 148 29.31 15.32 -7.62
C ARG A 148 28.18 15.96 -6.82
N ALA A 149 27.91 17.25 -7.06
CA ALA A 149 26.86 17.98 -6.35
C ALA A 149 25.46 17.39 -6.61
N ILE A 150 25.17 17.02 -7.88
CA ILE A 150 23.90 16.39 -8.25
C ILE A 150 23.82 14.97 -7.63
N ARG A 151 24.88 14.20 -7.79
CA ARG A 151 24.94 12.85 -7.23
C ARG A 151 24.71 12.86 -5.71
N ASP A 152 25.39 13.75 -4.99
CA ASP A 152 25.25 13.86 -3.53
C ASP A 152 23.82 14.21 -3.12
N HIS A 153 23.11 15.00 -3.93
CA HIS A 153 21.72 15.32 -3.70
C HIS A 153 20.84 14.07 -3.92
N GLU A 154 21.04 13.36 -5.03
CA GLU A 154 20.27 12.14 -5.30
C GLU A 154 20.56 11.04 -4.27
N ASP A 155 21.79 10.97 -3.77
CA ASP A 155 22.17 10.03 -2.70
C ASP A 155 21.43 10.36 -1.38
N GLN A 156 21.05 11.64 -1.14
CA GLN A 156 20.20 12.01 -0.01
C GLN A 156 18.82 11.35 -0.13
N HIS A 157 18.24 11.32 -1.34
CA HIS A 157 16.96 10.63 -1.56
C HIS A 157 17.09 9.13 -1.24
N VAL A 158 18.16 8.48 -1.71
CA VAL A 158 18.44 7.07 -1.41
C VAL A 158 18.54 6.87 0.13
N ALA A 159 19.27 7.76 0.81
CA ALA A 159 19.41 7.70 2.26
C ALA A 159 18.06 7.84 2.97
N VAL A 160 17.20 8.76 2.51
CA VAL A 160 15.86 8.96 3.08
C VAL A 160 15.03 7.66 2.97
N TYR A 161 15.00 7.02 1.81
CA TYR A 161 14.26 5.78 1.63
C TYR A 161 14.74 4.69 2.60
N ARG A 162 16.05 4.56 2.76
CA ARG A 162 16.66 3.57 3.67
C ARG A 162 16.30 3.88 5.13
N GLN A 163 16.51 5.12 5.56
CA GLN A 163 16.26 5.57 6.93
C GLN A 163 14.78 5.42 7.31
N GLU A 164 13.86 5.77 6.41
CA GLU A 164 12.44 5.64 6.69
C GLU A 164 12.03 4.16 6.80
N LEU A 165 12.57 3.30 5.95
CA LEU A 165 12.31 1.86 6.03
C LEU A 165 12.78 1.28 7.38
N GLU A 166 14.00 1.64 7.81
CA GLU A 166 14.56 1.23 9.11
C GLU A 166 13.73 1.79 10.28
N ARG A 167 13.35 3.07 10.19
CA ARG A 167 12.56 3.74 11.23
C ARG A 167 11.19 3.08 11.43
N PHE A 168 10.58 2.64 10.34
CA PHE A 168 9.26 2.01 10.39
C PHE A 168 9.28 0.52 10.74
N ASP A 169 10.41 -0.18 10.65
CA ASP A 169 10.51 -1.63 10.92
C ASP A 169 9.86 -2.02 12.27
N PRO A 170 10.29 -1.48 13.43
CA PRO A 170 9.73 -1.93 14.71
C PRO A 170 8.24 -1.61 14.87
N TRP A 171 7.81 -0.45 14.34
CA TRP A 171 6.40 -0.07 14.39
C TRP A 171 5.54 -0.99 13.51
N PHE A 172 6.00 -1.28 12.30
CA PHE A 172 5.29 -2.14 11.35
C PHE A 172 5.20 -3.57 11.89
N ARG A 173 6.30 -4.09 12.40
CA ARG A 173 6.38 -5.43 13.03
C ARG A 173 5.35 -5.56 14.15
N LYS A 174 5.31 -4.60 15.06
CA LYS A 174 4.36 -4.58 16.17
C LYS A 174 2.90 -4.62 15.69
N ARG A 175 2.57 -3.81 14.67
CA ARG A 175 1.22 -3.75 14.08
C ARG A 175 0.87 -5.05 13.35
N LEU A 176 1.83 -5.61 12.64
CA LEU A 176 1.65 -6.87 11.92
C LEU A 176 1.35 -8.02 12.89
N VAL A 177 2.10 -8.14 13.97
CA VAL A 177 1.84 -9.14 15.02
C VAL A 177 0.40 -9.01 15.53
N ALA A 178 -0.03 -7.79 15.85
CA ALA A 178 -1.41 -7.56 16.34
C ALA A 178 -2.46 -7.98 15.30
N ILE A 179 -2.23 -7.70 14.00
CA ILE A 179 -3.14 -8.11 12.93
C ILE A 179 -3.24 -9.63 12.89
N ILE A 180 -2.09 -10.32 12.95
CA ILE A 180 -2.04 -11.79 12.82
C ILE A 180 -2.68 -12.47 14.03
N GLN A 181 -2.45 -11.99 15.25
CA GLN A 181 -3.05 -12.53 16.46
C GLN A 181 -4.59 -12.45 16.44
N HIS A 182 -5.15 -11.48 15.75
CA HIS A 182 -6.60 -11.28 15.65
C HIS A 182 -7.18 -11.74 14.30
N LEU A 183 -6.40 -12.51 13.54
CA LEU A 183 -6.85 -12.99 12.23
C LEU A 183 -7.72 -14.25 12.42
N LYS A 184 -9.01 -14.10 12.12
CA LYS A 184 -9.96 -15.22 12.24
C LYS A 184 -9.77 -16.20 11.09
N PRO A 185 -9.98 -17.50 11.33
CA PRO A 185 -10.02 -18.50 10.25
C PRO A 185 -10.98 -18.10 9.13
N VAL A 186 -10.72 -18.59 7.93
CA VAL A 186 -11.52 -18.28 6.74
C VAL A 186 -12.25 -19.53 6.30
N ALA A 187 -13.60 -19.48 6.30
CA ALA A 187 -14.40 -20.56 5.73
C ALA A 187 -14.29 -20.51 4.20
N VAL A 188 -14.01 -21.64 3.58
CA VAL A 188 -13.86 -21.78 2.14
C VAL A 188 -14.61 -23.02 1.66
N THR A 189 -15.11 -22.97 0.43
CA THR A 189 -15.75 -24.12 -0.23
C THR A 189 -14.74 -24.91 -1.05
N ASP A 190 -13.66 -24.27 -1.46
CA ASP A 190 -12.63 -24.84 -2.31
C ASP A 190 -11.25 -24.66 -1.62
N PRO A 191 -10.66 -25.76 -1.17
CA PRO A 191 -9.34 -25.69 -0.51
C PRO A 191 -8.21 -25.13 -1.37
N UNK A 192 -8.28 -25.06 -2.41
CA UNK A 192 -7.42 -24.57 -3.27
C UNK A 192 -7.30 -23.17 -3.27
N ARG A 193 -8.39 -22.61 -3.07
CA ARG A 193 -8.42 -21.14 -3.03
C ARG A 193 -8.12 -20.58 -1.62
N ALA A 194 -7.93 -21.45 -0.67
CA ALA A 194 -7.83 -21.08 0.74
C ALA A 194 -6.70 -20.07 1.02
N ALA A 195 -5.48 -20.38 0.55
CA ALA A 195 -4.32 -19.50 0.73
C ALA A 195 -4.54 -18.12 0.11
N THR A 196 -5.11 -18.07 -1.11
CA THR A 196 -5.42 -16.80 -1.80
C THR A 196 -6.38 -15.92 -0.99
N LEU A 197 -7.43 -16.52 -0.42
CA LEU A 197 -8.42 -15.78 0.36
C LEU A 197 -7.83 -15.27 1.68
N VAL A 198 -7.03 -16.08 2.36
CA VAL A 198 -6.34 -15.66 3.60
C VAL A 198 -5.35 -14.55 3.27
N GLN A 199 -4.57 -14.70 2.18
CA GLN A 199 -3.61 -13.70 1.73
C GLN A 199 -4.29 -12.37 1.43
N ALA A 200 -5.42 -12.40 0.70
CA ALA A 200 -6.20 -11.19 0.39
C ALA A 200 -6.67 -10.49 1.66
N ARG A 201 -7.14 -11.26 2.64
CA ARG A 201 -7.57 -10.71 3.94
C ARG A 201 -6.40 -10.04 4.67
N ILE A 202 -5.22 -10.66 4.69
CA ILE A 202 -4.01 -10.08 5.31
C ILE A 202 -3.63 -8.80 4.57
N LYS A 203 -3.55 -8.84 3.23
CA LYS A 203 -3.21 -7.67 2.40
C LYS A 203 -4.14 -6.48 2.71
N ASN A 204 -5.43 -6.72 2.80
CA ASN A 204 -6.40 -5.65 3.10
C ASN A 204 -6.16 -5.02 4.48
N LYS A 205 -5.80 -5.83 5.49
CA LYS A 205 -5.51 -5.33 6.84
C LYS A 205 -4.16 -4.58 6.91
N VAL A 206 -3.19 -4.98 6.09
CA VAL A 206 -1.84 -4.40 6.06
C VAL A 206 -1.78 -3.14 5.19
N ALA A 207 -2.67 -3.00 4.19
CA ALA A 207 -2.67 -1.88 3.24
C ALA A 207 -2.60 -0.49 3.91
N PRO A 208 -3.37 -0.19 4.98
CA PRO A 208 -3.25 1.12 5.63
C PRO A 208 -1.86 1.35 6.26
N LEU A 209 -1.19 0.29 6.73
CA LEU A 209 0.15 0.40 7.30
C LEU A 209 1.16 0.76 6.21
N LEU A 210 1.03 0.11 5.03
CA LEU A 210 1.89 0.39 3.87
C LEU A 210 1.73 1.83 3.41
N ARG A 211 0.50 2.32 3.30
CA ARG A 211 0.24 3.72 2.94
C ARG A 211 0.91 4.67 3.92
N LYS A 212 0.81 4.41 5.21
CA LYS A 212 1.44 5.26 6.23
C LYS A 212 2.97 5.33 6.05
N VAL A 213 3.61 4.19 5.74
CA VAL A 213 5.06 4.16 5.46
C VAL A 213 5.37 5.00 4.22
N GLN A 214 4.61 4.81 3.13
CA GLN A 214 4.80 5.56 1.88
C GLN A 214 4.61 7.06 2.09
N ASP A 215 3.50 7.48 2.69
CA ASP A 215 3.19 8.90 2.92
C ASP A 215 4.29 9.59 3.74
N ALA A 216 4.81 8.91 4.75
CA ALA A 216 5.89 9.45 5.59
C ALA A 216 7.20 9.55 4.79
N THR A 217 7.50 8.54 3.98
CA THR A 217 8.70 8.52 3.13
C THR A 217 8.62 9.62 2.06
N ASP A 218 7.47 9.77 1.41
CA ASP A 218 7.26 10.83 0.41
C ASP A 218 7.41 12.22 1.04
N SER A 219 6.86 12.40 2.25
CA SER A 219 7.01 13.65 3.01
C SER A 219 8.47 13.92 3.37
N ALA A 220 9.22 12.89 3.73
CA ALA A 220 10.65 13.03 4.05
C ALA A 220 11.46 13.38 2.79
N ASN A 221 11.17 12.73 1.65
CA ASN A 221 11.81 13.03 0.37
C ASN A 221 11.52 14.46 -0.09
N ALA A 222 10.28 14.93 0.08
CA ALA A 222 9.92 16.31 -0.29
C ALA A 222 10.75 17.36 0.46
N ARG A 223 11.26 17.05 1.65
CA ARG A 223 12.14 17.97 2.41
C ARG A 223 13.54 18.07 1.81
N VAL A 224 13.96 17.09 1.03
CA VAL A 224 15.22 17.14 0.27
C VAL A 224 15.08 18.12 -0.91
N ASP A 225 13.90 18.17 -1.53
CA ASP A 225 13.65 18.97 -2.75
C ASP A 225 13.14 20.39 -2.44
N THR A 226 13.80 21.08 -1.54
CA THR A 226 13.41 22.46 -1.20
C THR A 226 14.22 23.49 -2.01
N PRO A 227 13.64 24.68 -2.29
CA PRO A 227 14.39 25.74 -2.95
C PRO A 227 15.68 26.13 -2.24
N SER A 228 15.71 26.07 -0.92
CA SER A 228 16.93 26.35 -0.13
C SER A 228 18.00 25.29 -0.39
N ASN A 229 17.63 24.03 -0.45
CA ASN A 229 18.58 22.95 -0.73
C ASN A 229 19.14 23.07 -2.16
N TYR A 230 18.28 23.38 -3.13
CA TYR A 230 18.74 23.62 -4.50
C TYR A 230 19.71 24.81 -4.60
N ARG A 231 19.46 25.91 -3.89
CA ARG A 231 20.40 27.04 -3.84
C ARG A 231 21.74 26.60 -3.25
N LEU A 232 21.73 25.80 -2.20
CA LEU A 232 22.95 25.26 -1.59
C LEU A 232 23.73 24.38 -2.59
N ILE A 233 23.05 23.51 -3.34
CA ILE A 233 23.68 22.69 -4.38
C ILE A 233 24.33 23.60 -5.44
N HIS A 234 23.59 24.59 -5.91
CA HIS A 234 24.08 25.52 -6.92
C HIS A 234 25.31 26.32 -6.45
N SER A 235 25.37 26.67 -5.17
CA SER A 235 26.51 27.44 -4.64
C SER A 235 27.81 26.63 -4.56
N ARG A 236 27.74 25.29 -4.63
CA ARG A 236 28.92 24.43 -4.56
C ARG A 236 29.83 24.52 -5.78
N CYS A 237 29.30 24.91 -6.94
CA CYS A 237 30.04 24.87 -8.20
C CYS A 237 29.80 26.14 -9.02
N ARG A 238 30.80 26.52 -9.81
CA ARG A 238 30.75 27.77 -10.61
C ARG A 238 30.24 27.59 -12.05
N ASN A 239 30.40 26.38 -12.61
CA ASN A 239 30.25 26.15 -14.06
C ASN A 239 28.95 25.38 -14.41
N TRP A 240 27.82 25.81 -13.84
CA TRP A 240 26.53 25.17 -14.16
C TRP A 240 26.14 25.44 -15.61
N LYS A 241 25.92 24.38 -16.38
CA LYS A 241 25.46 24.48 -17.77
C LYS A 241 23.97 24.84 -17.82
N LYS A 242 23.64 25.90 -18.52
CA LYS A 242 22.26 26.34 -18.76
C LYS A 242 21.49 25.38 -19.70
#